data_b2cbd5a6ddd5a11b38b82245112ace71
#
_entry.id   b2cbd5a6ddd5a11b38b82245112ace71
#
_cell.length_a   1.000
_cell.length_b   1.000
_cell.length_c   1.000
_cell.angle_alpha   90.00
_cell.angle_beta   90.00
_cell.angle_gamma   90.00
#
_symmetry.space_group_name_H-M   'P 1'
#
loop_
_entity.id
_entity.type
_entity.pdbx_description
1 polymer ?
#
loop_
_entity_poly.entity_id
_entity_poly.type
_entity_poly.pdbx_seq_one_letter_code
_entity_poly.pdbx_strand_id
1 'polypeptide(L)'
;MLPLPKVAEPLLMSFSIAFTEPTFKRILVLLVGAVLAKGRRTVTSVLWIMGKLAPGHMTDYHRVFSRAPWSLFPLGKILAAAVMEWVPDGPVVVSMDDTTAQHKGKKVYAKGCHHDAVRSSHSHVVHRWGHKWVVLAIAVQLPFASRPWALPVLCALYRPRELNDEEGRRHKTPIMLARGLMCVLMRWFPDKHFIFLGDGGYASHELACFCRRHRKRATLVSRFHGDAALYDLPPKYRGDGRPRVKGRKRKSPQDVVAAGRLRKATVAWYGATSRAVKLKSNEAYWYKAGQGLVPIRWVFVRDDTGTRRDEYYYTTDPRLAAVRIVSLFTQRWPIETTFQEVREHLGFETTRQHVANSVLRTAPCLLGLFTIVSLIFAKHTQRSTVHFCHRPGYEKTEPTFSDAISTVRRLFWSETVLQQPYFHKTFNKLPPKLRNTILDYLSQAA
;
A
#
# COMPACT_ATOMS: atom_id res chain seq x y z
N MET A 1 -20.17 21.15 -13.71
CA MET A 1 -19.25 20.17 -13.10
C MET A 1 -18.26 19.72 -14.18
N LEU A 2 -17.04 19.33 -13.84
CA LEU A 2 -16.08 18.79 -14.81
C LEU A 2 -16.67 17.52 -15.43
N PRO A 3 -16.77 17.38 -16.77
CA PRO A 3 -17.21 16.13 -17.37
C PRO A 3 -16.17 15.04 -17.09
N LEU A 4 -16.63 13.83 -16.78
CA LEU A 4 -15.77 12.70 -16.44
C LEU A 4 -16.00 11.55 -17.43
N PRO A 5 -14.97 10.74 -17.71
CA PRO A 5 -15.16 9.52 -18.49
C PRO A 5 -16.17 8.60 -17.80
N LYS A 6 -17.09 8.02 -18.59
CA LYS A 6 -18.17 7.14 -18.07
C LYS A 6 -17.67 6.02 -17.18
N VAL A 7 -16.48 5.50 -17.46
CA VAL A 7 -15.85 4.42 -16.64
C VAL A 7 -15.32 4.92 -15.31
N ALA A 8 -14.93 6.20 -15.21
CA ALA A 8 -14.35 6.80 -14.01
C ALA A 8 -15.41 7.50 -13.13
N GLU A 9 -16.48 7.99 -13.74
CA GLU A 9 -17.49 8.83 -13.09
C GLU A 9 -18.08 8.20 -11.82
N PRO A 10 -18.56 6.94 -11.80
CA PRO A 10 -19.17 6.36 -10.59
C PRO A 10 -18.21 6.34 -9.39
N LEU A 11 -16.96 5.95 -9.63
CA LEU A 11 -15.94 5.93 -8.58
C LEU A 11 -15.60 7.35 -8.10
N LEU A 12 -15.39 8.30 -9.02
CA LEU A 12 -15.00 9.66 -8.64
C LEU A 12 -16.13 10.42 -7.95
N MET A 13 -17.37 10.22 -8.38
CA MET A 13 -18.55 10.85 -7.77
C MET A 13 -18.84 10.30 -6.37
N SER A 14 -18.50 9.06 -6.06
CA SER A 14 -18.67 8.49 -4.71
C SER A 14 -17.91 9.27 -3.63
N PHE A 15 -16.84 9.96 -3.97
CA PHE A 15 -16.08 10.80 -3.04
C PHE A 15 -16.80 12.12 -2.66
N SER A 16 -17.86 12.51 -3.36
CA SER A 16 -18.58 13.77 -3.11
C SER A 16 -19.06 13.91 -1.67
N ILE A 17 -19.48 12.83 -1.04
CA ILE A 17 -19.98 12.82 0.35
C ILE A 17 -18.95 13.26 1.40
N ALA A 18 -17.66 13.26 1.05
CA ALA A 18 -16.58 13.66 1.95
C ALA A 18 -16.26 15.16 1.92
N PHE A 19 -16.92 15.92 1.07
CA PHE A 19 -16.60 17.33 0.80
C PHE A 19 -17.85 18.20 0.72
N THR A 20 -17.69 19.50 0.92
CA THR A 20 -18.67 20.48 0.45
C THR A 20 -18.63 20.56 -1.08
N GLU A 21 -19.74 20.90 -1.73
CA GLU A 21 -19.82 20.97 -3.18
C GLU A 21 -18.72 21.84 -3.84
N PRO A 22 -18.42 23.07 -3.35
CA PRO A 22 -17.34 23.88 -3.92
C PRO A 22 -15.95 23.23 -3.76
N THR A 23 -15.71 22.54 -2.63
CA THR A 23 -14.46 21.82 -2.38
C THR A 23 -14.35 20.60 -3.30
N PHE A 24 -15.44 19.86 -3.48
CA PHE A 24 -15.47 18.69 -4.34
C PHE A 24 -15.19 19.04 -5.81
N LYS A 25 -15.78 20.12 -6.32
CA LYS A 25 -15.49 20.63 -7.69
C LYS A 25 -13.99 20.88 -7.87
N ARG A 26 -13.32 21.49 -6.87
CA ARG A 26 -11.86 21.72 -6.91
C ARG A 26 -11.05 20.44 -6.77
N ILE A 27 -11.50 19.49 -5.95
CA ILE A 27 -10.87 18.16 -5.82
C ILE A 27 -10.88 17.41 -7.15
N LEU A 28 -11.98 17.43 -7.88
CA LEU A 28 -12.04 16.78 -9.20
C LEU A 28 -11.03 17.39 -10.19
N VAL A 29 -10.90 18.72 -10.21
CA VAL A 29 -9.89 19.40 -11.03
C VAL A 29 -8.47 18.98 -10.61
N LEU A 30 -8.19 18.97 -9.30
CA LEU A 30 -6.88 18.57 -8.77
C LEU A 30 -6.57 17.10 -9.06
N LEU A 31 -7.56 16.20 -8.94
CA LEU A 31 -7.40 14.77 -9.20
C LEU A 31 -7.10 14.52 -10.69
N VAL A 32 -7.96 15.02 -11.58
CA VAL A 32 -7.78 14.86 -13.02
C VAL A 32 -6.44 15.48 -13.46
N GLY A 33 -6.14 16.68 -13.01
CA GLY A 33 -4.88 17.34 -13.32
C GLY A 33 -3.66 16.62 -12.74
N ALA A 34 -3.77 15.97 -11.56
CA ALA A 34 -2.69 15.15 -11.01
C ALA A 34 -2.42 13.89 -11.83
N VAL A 35 -3.46 13.29 -12.44
CA VAL A 35 -3.30 12.17 -13.40
C VAL A 35 -2.65 12.66 -14.69
N LEU A 36 -3.13 13.79 -15.24
CA LEU A 36 -2.65 14.34 -16.53
C LEU A 36 -1.23 14.91 -16.43
N ALA A 37 -0.84 15.45 -15.26
CA ALA A 37 0.49 16.03 -15.07
C ALA A 37 1.59 14.99 -15.27
N LYS A 38 2.66 15.38 -15.96
CA LYS A 38 3.94 14.65 -16.05
C LYS A 38 4.97 15.37 -15.16
N GLY A 39 5.85 14.66 -14.50
CA GLY A 39 6.87 15.25 -13.63
C GLY A 39 6.32 15.73 -12.27
N ARG A 40 6.51 17.00 -11.90
CA ARG A 40 6.17 17.49 -10.55
C ARG A 40 4.67 17.63 -10.33
N ARG A 41 4.16 17.07 -9.20
CA ARG A 41 2.73 17.17 -8.76
C ARG A 41 2.55 18.30 -7.76
N THR A 42 2.91 19.52 -8.15
CA THR A 42 2.53 20.73 -7.38
C THR A 42 1.14 21.18 -7.79
N VAL A 43 0.42 21.87 -6.90
CA VAL A 43 -0.90 22.44 -7.24
C VAL A 43 -0.77 23.34 -8.49
N THR A 44 0.27 24.16 -8.58
CA THR A 44 0.51 25.03 -9.74
C THR A 44 0.69 24.23 -11.04
N SER A 45 1.48 23.14 -11.03
CA SER A 45 1.67 22.31 -12.22
C SER A 45 0.36 21.62 -12.65
N VAL A 46 -0.45 21.21 -11.69
CA VAL A 46 -1.78 20.63 -11.93
C VAL A 46 -2.71 21.66 -12.57
N LEU A 47 -2.76 22.87 -12.02
CA LEU A 47 -3.60 23.94 -12.57
C LEU A 47 -3.14 24.41 -13.95
N TRP A 48 -1.83 24.40 -14.19
CA TRP A 48 -1.29 24.70 -15.52
C TRP A 48 -1.84 23.76 -16.59
N ILE A 49 -1.89 22.46 -16.33
CA ILE A 49 -2.41 21.46 -17.26
C ILE A 49 -3.93 21.61 -17.44
N MET A 50 -4.66 21.88 -16.36
CA MET A 50 -6.11 22.05 -16.40
C MET A 50 -6.54 23.36 -17.08
N GLY A 51 -5.70 24.38 -17.08
CA GLY A 51 -5.96 25.65 -17.78
C GLY A 51 -7.34 26.23 -17.46
N LYS A 52 -8.15 26.47 -18.48
CA LYS A 52 -9.52 27.00 -18.33
C LYS A 52 -10.50 26.08 -17.59
N LEU A 53 -10.15 24.79 -17.40
CA LEU A 53 -10.94 23.84 -16.62
C LEU A 53 -10.75 24.02 -15.10
N ALA A 54 -9.83 24.89 -14.68
CA ALA A 54 -9.58 25.23 -13.30
C ALA A 54 -10.10 26.67 -12.99
N PRO A 55 -11.43 26.87 -12.87
CA PRO A 55 -11.99 28.21 -12.64
C PRO A 55 -11.64 28.75 -11.25
N GLY A 56 -11.59 30.07 -11.13
CA GLY A 56 -11.30 30.77 -9.87
C GLY A 56 -9.81 31.00 -9.65
N HIS A 57 -9.46 31.39 -8.41
CA HIS A 57 -8.09 31.78 -8.09
C HIS A 57 -7.28 30.58 -7.58
N MET A 58 -5.99 30.51 -7.92
CA MET A 58 -5.13 29.37 -7.57
C MET A 58 -5.02 29.14 -6.05
N THR A 59 -5.16 30.20 -5.23
CA THR A 59 -5.14 30.07 -3.77
C THR A 59 -6.27 29.19 -3.24
N ASP A 60 -7.41 29.14 -3.93
CA ASP A 60 -8.54 28.30 -3.51
C ASP A 60 -8.20 26.83 -3.62
N TYR A 61 -7.42 26.43 -4.63
CA TYR A 61 -6.93 25.07 -4.79
C TYR A 61 -5.87 24.71 -3.75
N HIS A 62 -4.99 25.67 -3.38
CA HIS A 62 -4.07 25.47 -2.25
C HIS A 62 -4.82 25.32 -0.92
N ARG A 63 -5.91 26.09 -0.72
CA ARG A 63 -6.76 25.99 0.48
C ARG A 63 -7.47 24.67 0.62
N VAL A 64 -7.73 23.95 -0.46
CA VAL A 64 -8.28 22.58 -0.42
C VAL A 64 -7.47 21.69 0.52
N PHE A 65 -6.15 21.70 0.40
CA PHE A 65 -5.29 20.89 1.26
C PHE A 65 -5.00 21.53 2.61
N SER A 66 -4.85 22.85 2.68
CA SER A 66 -4.35 23.53 3.87
C SER A 66 -5.45 23.95 4.86
N ARG A 67 -6.65 24.33 4.39
CA ARG A 67 -7.68 24.95 5.23
C ARG A 67 -9.07 24.30 5.15
N ALA A 68 -9.48 23.76 4.00
CA ALA A 68 -10.83 23.22 3.83
C ALA A 68 -11.14 22.12 4.85
N PRO A 69 -12.35 22.10 5.45
CA PRO A 69 -12.72 21.12 6.47
C PRO A 69 -13.13 19.78 5.83
N TRP A 70 -12.19 18.86 5.67
CA TRP A 70 -12.45 17.49 5.23
C TRP A 70 -11.45 16.50 5.85
N SER A 71 -11.85 15.23 5.89
CA SER A 71 -11.08 14.15 6.49
C SER A 71 -10.71 13.07 5.48
N LEU A 72 -9.55 12.43 5.70
CA LEU A 72 -9.10 11.28 4.91
C LEU A 72 -9.87 10.00 5.21
N PHE A 73 -10.50 9.87 6.39
CA PHE A 73 -11.17 8.63 6.78
C PHE A 73 -12.36 8.27 5.88
N PRO A 74 -13.30 9.18 5.56
CA PRO A 74 -14.35 8.88 4.59
C PRO A 74 -13.79 8.49 3.22
N LEU A 75 -12.75 9.19 2.73
CA LEU A 75 -12.11 8.89 1.45
C LEU A 75 -11.49 7.49 1.45
N GLY A 76 -10.75 7.15 2.50
CA GLY A 76 -10.17 5.83 2.66
C GLY A 76 -11.23 4.72 2.74
N LYS A 77 -12.36 4.96 3.40
CA LYS A 77 -13.47 4.01 3.48
C LYS A 77 -14.11 3.76 2.12
N ILE A 78 -14.40 4.83 1.37
CA ILE A 78 -14.95 4.75 0.01
C ILE A 78 -13.99 3.98 -0.90
N LEU A 79 -12.71 4.35 -0.86
CA LEU A 79 -11.67 3.69 -1.66
C LEU A 79 -11.52 2.21 -1.30
N ALA A 80 -11.51 1.89 -0.01
CA ALA A 80 -11.45 0.51 0.45
C ALA A 80 -12.70 -0.29 0.02
N ALA A 81 -13.89 0.30 0.06
CA ALA A 81 -15.11 -0.33 -0.42
C ALA A 81 -15.03 -0.64 -1.93
N ALA A 82 -14.55 0.31 -2.74
CA ALA A 82 -14.35 0.10 -4.17
C ALA A 82 -13.31 -1.00 -4.49
N VAL A 83 -12.27 -1.13 -3.65
CA VAL A 83 -11.30 -2.23 -3.76
C VAL A 83 -11.92 -3.58 -3.36
N MET A 84 -12.79 -3.59 -2.33
CA MET A 84 -13.47 -4.82 -1.88
C MET A 84 -14.36 -5.45 -2.93
N GLU A 85 -14.87 -4.69 -3.91
CA GLU A 85 -15.62 -5.24 -5.06
C GLU A 85 -14.80 -6.24 -5.90
N TRP A 86 -13.47 -6.17 -5.82
CA TRP A 86 -12.54 -7.01 -6.56
C TRP A 86 -11.92 -8.13 -5.70
N VAL A 87 -12.20 -8.14 -4.41
CA VAL A 87 -11.69 -9.17 -3.50
C VAL A 87 -12.60 -10.39 -3.58
N PRO A 88 -12.08 -11.58 -3.88
CA PRO A 88 -12.89 -12.80 -3.91
C PRO A 88 -13.43 -13.13 -2.52
N ASP A 89 -14.40 -14.02 -2.46
CA ASP A 89 -14.92 -14.51 -1.20
C ASP A 89 -13.83 -15.15 -0.35
N GLY A 90 -13.87 -14.83 0.94
CA GLY A 90 -12.89 -15.33 1.90
C GLY A 90 -12.09 -14.21 2.61
N PRO A 91 -10.92 -14.56 3.16
CA PRO A 91 -10.09 -13.62 3.87
C PRO A 91 -9.47 -12.56 2.96
N VAL A 92 -9.52 -11.31 3.43
CA VAL A 92 -8.91 -10.16 2.74
C VAL A 92 -7.43 -10.09 3.07
N VAL A 93 -6.57 -10.16 2.07
CA VAL A 93 -5.12 -10.04 2.24
C VAL A 93 -4.72 -8.57 2.21
N VAL A 94 -3.98 -8.13 3.24
CA VAL A 94 -3.57 -6.73 3.41
C VAL A 94 -2.07 -6.67 3.66
N SER A 95 -1.33 -6.05 2.77
CA SER A 95 0.09 -5.77 2.95
C SER A 95 0.29 -4.55 3.83
N MET A 96 1.21 -4.64 4.78
CA MET A 96 1.66 -3.54 5.65
C MET A 96 3.13 -3.28 5.39
N ASP A 97 3.45 -2.03 5.10
CA ASP A 97 4.84 -1.62 4.92
C ASP A 97 4.98 -0.13 5.15
N ASP A 98 6.22 0.37 5.28
CA ASP A 98 6.46 1.80 5.34
C ASP A 98 7.28 2.30 4.15
N THR A 99 7.06 3.55 3.80
CA THR A 99 7.78 4.22 2.72
C THR A 99 8.20 5.61 3.12
N THR A 100 9.39 6.03 2.72
CA THR A 100 9.91 7.37 2.95
C THR A 100 9.74 8.23 1.71
N ALA A 101 9.11 9.40 1.88
CA ALA A 101 9.04 10.45 0.86
C ALA A 101 10.06 11.53 1.18
N GLN A 102 11.04 11.77 0.29
CA GLN A 102 12.07 12.77 0.49
C GLN A 102 11.53 14.20 0.38
N HIS A 103 11.95 15.07 1.30
CA HIS A 103 11.65 16.51 1.28
C HIS A 103 12.88 17.36 1.57
N LYS A 104 13.21 18.28 0.66
CA LYS A 104 14.37 19.18 0.79
C LYS A 104 14.08 20.42 1.63
N GLY A 105 12.81 20.86 1.74
CA GLY A 105 12.42 22.07 2.47
C GLY A 105 12.85 22.05 3.94
N LYS A 106 13.31 23.18 4.47
CA LYS A 106 13.75 23.29 5.87
C LYS A 106 12.58 23.28 6.87
N LYS A 107 11.52 24.03 6.58
CA LYS A 107 10.35 24.22 7.46
C LYS A 107 9.15 23.38 6.97
N VAL A 108 9.30 22.05 6.90
CA VAL A 108 8.22 21.14 6.50
C VAL A 108 7.70 20.40 7.73
N TYR A 109 6.39 20.47 7.97
CA TYR A 109 5.74 19.85 9.12
C TYR A 109 6.13 18.37 9.27
N ALA A 110 6.53 17.99 10.47
CA ALA A 110 6.86 16.61 10.87
C ALA A 110 7.92 15.91 9.97
N LYS A 111 8.79 16.70 9.29
CA LYS A 111 9.94 16.14 8.57
C LYS A 111 10.97 15.61 9.55
N GLY A 112 11.46 14.39 9.31
CA GLY A 112 12.50 13.76 10.10
C GLY A 112 13.61 13.17 9.26
N CYS A 113 14.67 12.74 9.94
CA CYS A 113 15.75 11.98 9.34
C CYS A 113 15.45 10.49 9.51
N HIS A 114 15.36 9.75 8.41
CA HIS A 114 15.00 8.33 8.41
C HIS A 114 16.07 7.50 7.71
N HIS A 115 16.33 6.31 8.25
CA HIS A 115 17.18 5.32 7.61
C HIS A 115 16.56 4.90 6.26
N ASP A 116 17.37 4.94 5.19
CA ASP A 116 16.99 4.48 3.85
C ASP A 116 17.50 3.04 3.66
N ALA A 117 16.64 2.07 3.90
CA ALA A 117 17.00 0.65 3.78
C ALA A 117 17.32 0.21 2.34
N VAL A 118 16.81 0.94 1.33
CA VAL A 118 17.04 0.61 -0.09
C VAL A 118 18.46 0.99 -0.52
N ARG A 119 18.98 2.10 0.00
CA ARG A 119 20.30 2.64 -0.36
C ARG A 119 21.39 2.29 0.65
N SER A 120 21.02 1.77 1.80
CA SER A 120 21.98 1.33 2.81
C SER A 120 22.52 -0.06 2.49
N SER A 121 23.80 -0.27 2.77
CA SER A 121 24.47 -1.57 2.77
C SER A 121 25.01 -1.88 4.15
N HIS A 122 25.61 -3.06 4.34
CA HIS A 122 26.27 -3.42 5.61
C HIS A 122 27.41 -2.45 5.98
N SER A 123 28.09 -1.88 4.98
CA SER A 123 29.23 -0.98 5.17
C SER A 123 28.87 0.50 5.07
N HIS A 124 27.68 0.86 4.58
CA HIS A 124 27.29 2.26 4.39
C HIS A 124 25.82 2.49 4.72
N VAL A 125 25.57 3.26 5.77
CA VAL A 125 24.22 3.61 6.23
C VAL A 125 23.82 4.94 5.63
N VAL A 126 22.73 4.95 4.84
CA VAL A 126 22.17 6.16 4.21
C VAL A 126 20.97 6.63 5.00
N HIS A 127 20.93 7.91 5.32
CA HIS A 127 19.80 8.58 5.92
C HIS A 127 19.18 9.59 4.95
N ARG A 128 17.86 9.72 4.99
CA ARG A 128 17.11 10.66 4.14
C ARG A 128 16.20 11.55 4.99
N TRP A 129 16.23 12.85 4.69
CA TRP A 129 15.28 13.80 5.25
C TRP A 129 13.96 13.74 4.50
N GLY A 130 12.86 13.51 5.22
CA GLY A 130 11.55 13.39 4.62
C GLY A 130 10.46 12.96 5.58
N HIS A 131 9.41 12.37 5.03
CA HIS A 131 8.29 11.81 5.78
C HIS A 131 8.28 10.29 5.64
N LYS A 132 8.12 9.60 6.75
CA LYS A 132 7.91 8.14 6.78
C LYS A 132 6.42 7.84 6.92
N TRP A 133 5.87 7.12 5.95
CA TRP A 133 4.45 6.76 5.90
C TRP A 133 4.27 5.26 6.13
N VAL A 134 3.47 4.90 7.13
CA VAL A 134 3.00 3.53 7.33
C VAL A 134 1.74 3.34 6.49
N VAL A 135 1.72 2.33 5.63
CA VAL A 135 0.68 2.11 4.62
C VAL A 135 0.04 0.74 4.78
N LEU A 136 -1.29 0.67 4.68
CA LEU A 136 -2.05 -0.55 4.45
C LEU A 136 -2.55 -0.57 3.00
N ALA A 137 -2.22 -1.63 2.28
CA ALA A 137 -2.66 -1.87 0.91
C ALA A 137 -3.36 -3.23 0.81
N ILE A 138 -4.56 -3.25 0.24
CA ILE A 138 -5.29 -4.50 -0.02
C ILE A 138 -4.68 -5.16 -1.25
N ALA A 139 -4.31 -6.43 -1.14
CA ALA A 139 -3.77 -7.21 -2.24
C ALA A 139 -4.92 -7.82 -3.05
N VAL A 140 -5.04 -7.43 -4.31
CA VAL A 140 -6.15 -7.84 -5.19
C VAL A 140 -5.64 -8.32 -6.53
N GLN A 141 -6.18 -9.44 -7.00
CA GLN A 141 -5.98 -9.92 -8.37
C GLN A 141 -6.92 -9.14 -9.29
N LEU A 142 -6.35 -8.21 -10.06
CA LEU A 142 -7.12 -7.45 -11.06
C LEU A 142 -7.22 -8.23 -12.38
N PRO A 143 -8.30 -8.04 -13.18
CA PRO A 143 -8.57 -8.88 -14.37
C PRO A 143 -7.45 -8.88 -15.42
N PHE A 144 -6.66 -7.82 -15.49
CA PHE A 144 -5.61 -7.63 -16.46
C PHE A 144 -4.22 -8.13 -15.98
N ALA A 145 -4.11 -8.59 -14.74
CA ALA A 145 -2.83 -8.90 -14.12
C ALA A 145 -2.74 -10.38 -13.75
N SER A 146 -1.59 -11.02 -13.95
CA SER A 146 -1.33 -12.40 -13.51
C SER A 146 -0.99 -12.50 -12.02
N ARG A 147 -0.59 -11.38 -11.41
CA ARG A 147 -0.22 -11.28 -9.99
C ARG A 147 -1.06 -10.26 -9.25
N PRO A 148 -1.26 -10.43 -7.92
CA PRO A 148 -1.97 -9.44 -7.13
C PRO A 148 -1.29 -8.06 -7.19
N TRP A 149 -2.08 -7.01 -7.19
CA TRP A 149 -1.66 -5.62 -7.00
C TRP A 149 -1.96 -5.20 -5.56
N ALA A 150 -1.05 -4.48 -4.93
CA ALA A 150 -1.26 -3.91 -3.60
C ALA A 150 -1.84 -2.50 -3.74
N LEU A 151 -3.12 -2.34 -3.40
CA LEU A 151 -3.88 -1.11 -3.56
C LEU A 151 -3.95 -0.34 -2.23
N PRO A 152 -3.22 0.79 -2.04
CA PRO A 152 -3.24 1.57 -0.81
C PRO A 152 -4.64 2.10 -0.49
N VAL A 153 -5.09 1.89 0.74
CA VAL A 153 -6.40 2.38 1.22
C VAL A 153 -6.31 3.21 2.50
N LEU A 154 -5.26 3.00 3.29
CA LEU A 154 -5.00 3.71 4.52
C LEU A 154 -3.52 3.97 4.70
N CYS A 155 -3.16 5.13 5.22
CA CYS A 155 -1.80 5.40 5.66
C CYS A 155 -1.77 6.37 6.83
N ALA A 156 -0.65 6.38 7.56
CA ALA A 156 -0.39 7.27 8.68
C ALA A 156 1.04 7.79 8.64
N LEU A 157 1.22 9.07 8.97
CA LEU A 157 2.53 9.69 9.08
C LEU A 157 3.20 9.27 10.38
N TYR A 158 4.39 8.69 10.29
CA TYR A 158 5.27 8.51 11.43
C TYR A 158 5.97 9.84 11.75
N ARG A 159 5.84 10.28 13.01
CA ARG A 159 6.53 11.45 13.53
C ARG A 159 7.71 10.98 14.38
N PRO A 160 8.92 11.51 14.14
CA PRO A 160 10.07 11.25 15.00
C PRO A 160 9.77 11.50 16.47
N ARG A 161 10.47 10.78 17.35
CA ARG A 161 10.27 10.88 18.80
C ARG A 161 10.58 12.30 19.29
N GLU A 162 11.66 12.87 18.81
CA GLU A 162 12.17 14.20 19.20
C GLU A 162 11.07 15.26 18.98
N LEU A 163 10.44 15.28 17.81
CA LEU A 163 9.36 16.20 17.50
C LEU A 163 8.09 15.99 18.37
N ASN A 164 7.83 14.77 18.81
CA ASN A 164 6.71 14.50 19.71
C ASN A 164 7.01 14.97 21.12
N ASP A 165 8.24 14.74 21.59
CA ASP A 165 8.68 15.13 22.94
C ASP A 165 8.72 16.67 23.05
N GLU A 166 9.21 17.39 22.02
CA GLU A 166 9.18 18.85 21.96
C GLU A 166 7.76 19.44 22.01
N GLU A 167 6.78 18.77 21.40
CA GLU A 167 5.38 19.20 21.38
C GLU A 167 4.54 18.60 22.52
N GLY A 168 5.12 17.87 23.46
CA GLY A 168 4.41 17.18 24.54
C GLY A 168 3.42 16.11 24.06
N ARG A 169 3.64 15.52 22.89
CA ARG A 169 2.74 14.52 22.28
C ARG A 169 3.21 13.10 22.58
N ARG A 170 2.25 12.22 22.84
CA ARG A 170 2.54 10.80 22.98
C ARG A 170 3.17 10.25 21.70
N HIS A 171 4.37 9.71 21.80
CA HIS A 171 5.05 9.05 20.68
C HIS A 171 4.32 7.77 20.24
N LYS A 172 4.22 7.56 18.93
CA LYS A 172 3.68 6.34 18.31
C LYS A 172 4.70 5.74 17.36
N THR A 173 5.09 4.50 17.62
CA THR A 173 5.97 3.74 16.73
C THR A 173 5.25 3.34 15.43
N PRO A 174 5.97 2.96 14.34
CA PRO A 174 5.34 2.43 13.13
C PRO A 174 4.41 1.25 13.42
N ILE A 175 4.76 0.37 14.35
CA ILE A 175 3.94 -0.76 14.81
C ILE A 175 2.63 -0.28 15.43
N MET A 176 2.66 0.73 16.29
CA MET A 176 1.45 1.32 16.91
C MET A 176 0.57 2.00 15.86
N LEU A 177 1.17 2.65 14.87
CA LEU A 177 0.43 3.25 13.75
C LEU A 177 -0.24 2.16 12.90
N ALA A 178 0.50 1.12 12.49
CA ALA A 178 -0.05 -0.01 11.76
C ALA A 178 -1.22 -0.65 12.50
N ARG A 179 -1.09 -0.92 13.82
CA ARG A 179 -2.17 -1.43 14.66
C ARG A 179 -3.40 -0.51 14.64
N GLY A 180 -3.18 0.81 14.69
CA GLY A 180 -4.28 1.79 14.58
C GLY A 180 -5.00 1.71 13.24
N LEU A 181 -4.26 1.61 12.13
CA LEU A 181 -4.83 1.46 10.80
C LEU A 181 -5.57 0.11 10.64
N MET A 182 -5.03 -0.99 11.19
CA MET A 182 -5.72 -2.29 11.25
C MET A 182 -7.07 -2.19 11.97
N CYS A 183 -7.12 -1.52 13.11
CA CYS A 183 -8.37 -1.28 13.85
C CYS A 183 -9.40 -0.51 12.99
N VAL A 184 -8.96 0.53 12.27
CA VAL A 184 -9.83 1.32 11.40
C VAL A 184 -10.40 0.47 10.26
N LEU A 185 -9.53 -0.30 9.55
CA LEU A 185 -9.96 -1.17 8.46
C LEU A 185 -10.94 -2.24 8.94
N MET A 186 -10.65 -2.90 10.06
CA MET A 186 -11.53 -3.91 10.67
C MET A 186 -12.87 -3.30 11.12
N ARG A 187 -12.88 -2.05 11.57
CA ARG A 187 -14.13 -1.34 11.96
C ARG A 187 -14.99 -1.00 10.73
N TRP A 188 -14.37 -0.68 9.61
CA TRP A 188 -15.11 -0.37 8.38
C TRP A 188 -15.80 -1.61 7.79
N PHE A 189 -15.19 -2.79 7.94
CA PHE A 189 -15.71 -4.06 7.40
C PHE A 189 -15.79 -5.10 8.52
N PRO A 190 -16.84 -5.05 9.37
CA PRO A 190 -16.97 -5.88 10.56
C PRO A 190 -17.08 -7.38 10.24
N ASP A 191 -17.61 -7.74 9.08
CA ASP A 191 -17.89 -9.12 8.68
C ASP A 191 -16.72 -9.79 7.95
N LYS A 192 -15.64 -9.05 7.64
CA LYS A 192 -14.49 -9.57 6.93
C LYS A 192 -13.41 -10.08 7.88
N HIS A 193 -12.76 -11.16 7.48
CA HIS A 193 -11.51 -11.63 8.10
C HIS A 193 -10.32 -11.10 7.31
N PHE A 194 -9.34 -10.53 8.00
CA PHE A 194 -8.14 -9.93 7.40
C PHE A 194 -6.91 -10.76 7.69
N ILE A 195 -6.09 -11.00 6.66
CA ILE A 195 -4.74 -11.55 6.79
C ILE A 195 -3.76 -10.41 6.53
N PHE A 196 -3.14 -9.92 7.60
CA PHE A 196 -2.15 -8.85 7.53
C PHE A 196 -0.76 -9.43 7.27
N LEU A 197 -0.10 -8.92 6.24
CA LEU A 197 1.25 -9.32 5.83
C LEU A 197 2.24 -8.21 6.19
N GLY A 198 3.26 -8.53 6.98
CA GLY A 198 4.31 -7.59 7.37
C GLY A 198 5.69 -8.11 7.06
N ASP A 199 6.66 -7.22 6.87
CA ASP A 199 8.08 -7.56 6.80
C ASP A 199 8.69 -7.78 8.20
N GLY A 200 10.03 -7.83 8.29
CA GLY A 200 10.75 -7.97 9.56
C GLY A 200 10.50 -6.80 10.51
N GLY A 201 10.25 -5.59 10.02
CA GLY A 201 9.93 -4.42 10.85
C GLY A 201 8.59 -4.53 11.56
N TYR A 202 7.66 -5.32 11.01
CA TYR A 202 6.36 -5.62 11.60
C TYR A 202 6.30 -6.98 12.31
N ALA A 203 7.41 -7.70 12.41
CA ALA A 203 7.54 -8.94 13.16
C ALA A 203 7.54 -8.69 14.67
N SER A 204 6.44 -8.17 15.20
CA SER A 204 6.37 -7.78 16.60
C SER A 204 5.41 -8.64 17.41
N HIS A 205 5.80 -8.94 18.65
CA HIS A 205 4.94 -9.62 19.62
C HIS A 205 3.66 -8.80 19.91
N GLU A 206 3.74 -7.46 19.85
CA GLU A 206 2.60 -6.56 20.05
C GLU A 206 1.52 -6.79 18.99
N LEU A 207 1.88 -6.85 17.69
CA LEU A 207 0.93 -7.14 16.61
C LEU A 207 0.42 -8.58 16.69
N ALA A 208 1.28 -9.53 17.04
CA ALA A 208 0.87 -10.92 17.24
C ALA A 208 -0.17 -11.04 18.37
N CYS A 209 0.02 -10.35 19.52
CA CYS A 209 -0.97 -10.27 20.59
C CYS A 209 -2.26 -9.60 20.15
N PHE A 210 -2.17 -8.53 19.37
CA PHE A 210 -3.35 -7.86 18.83
C PHE A 210 -4.17 -8.82 17.95
N CYS A 211 -3.55 -9.51 16.99
CA CYS A 211 -4.23 -10.48 16.13
C CYS A 211 -4.80 -11.66 16.93
N ARG A 212 -4.09 -12.16 17.97
CA ARG A 212 -4.63 -13.18 18.87
C ARG A 212 -5.93 -12.74 19.56
N ARG A 213 -5.98 -11.51 20.08
CA ARG A 213 -7.20 -10.97 20.70
C ARG A 213 -8.35 -10.87 19.70
N HIS A 214 -8.04 -10.60 18.44
CA HIS A 214 -8.99 -10.45 17.35
C HIS A 214 -8.99 -11.66 16.39
N ARG A 215 -8.63 -12.88 16.85
CA ARG A 215 -8.39 -14.07 16.00
C ARG A 215 -9.56 -14.48 15.09
N LYS A 216 -10.80 -14.06 15.41
CA LYS A 216 -11.95 -14.27 14.52
C LYS A 216 -11.91 -13.39 13.26
N ARG A 217 -11.12 -12.30 13.29
CA ARG A 217 -11.15 -11.25 12.26
C ARG A 217 -9.76 -10.83 11.76
N ALA A 218 -8.69 -11.23 12.44
CA ALA A 218 -7.34 -10.83 12.10
C ALA A 218 -6.35 -11.98 12.28
N THR A 219 -5.56 -12.22 11.24
CA THR A 219 -4.39 -13.11 11.24
C THR A 219 -3.17 -12.29 10.80
N LEU A 220 -2.03 -12.51 11.45
CA LEU A 220 -0.76 -11.92 11.04
C LEU A 220 0.12 -12.99 10.39
N VAL A 221 0.73 -12.66 9.27
CA VAL A 221 1.82 -13.41 8.65
C VAL A 221 2.99 -12.46 8.46
N SER A 222 4.15 -12.81 9.00
CA SER A 222 5.32 -11.93 8.92
C SER A 222 6.63 -12.73 8.95
N ARG A 223 7.75 -12.04 8.70
CA ARG A 223 9.08 -12.62 8.96
C ARG A 223 9.21 -13.03 10.41
N PHE A 224 10.09 -14.00 10.66
CA PHE A 224 10.42 -14.47 12.00
C PHE A 224 11.92 -14.57 12.19
N HIS A 225 12.34 -14.71 13.43
CA HIS A 225 13.75 -14.88 13.79
C HIS A 225 14.05 -16.35 14.05
N GLY A 226 15.16 -16.84 13.50
CA GLY A 226 15.59 -18.24 13.70
C GLY A 226 15.96 -18.57 15.14
N ASP A 227 16.44 -17.58 15.90
CA ASP A 227 16.83 -17.66 17.32
C ASP A 227 15.69 -17.37 18.30
N ALA A 228 14.45 -17.18 17.81
CA ALA A 228 13.31 -16.79 18.65
C ALA A 228 13.08 -17.76 19.83
N ALA A 229 12.90 -17.16 21.02
CA ALA A 229 12.61 -17.93 22.23
C ALA A 229 11.13 -18.37 22.26
N LEU A 230 10.92 -19.67 22.11
CA LEU A 230 9.61 -20.32 22.07
C LEU A 230 9.40 -21.22 23.29
N TYR A 231 8.13 -21.43 23.62
CA TYR A 231 7.75 -22.12 24.85
C TYR A 231 6.57 -23.07 24.59
N ASP A 232 6.37 -24.00 25.54
CA ASP A 232 5.14 -24.77 25.69
C ASP A 232 4.10 -23.95 26.48
N LEU A 233 2.85 -24.44 26.50
CA LEU A 233 1.86 -23.93 27.46
C LEU A 233 2.33 -24.21 28.89
N PRO A 234 1.99 -23.32 29.84
CA PRO A 234 2.21 -23.63 31.23
C PRO A 234 1.38 -24.86 31.66
N PRO A 235 1.88 -25.67 32.60
CA PRO A 235 1.08 -26.74 33.17
C PRO A 235 -0.18 -26.18 33.85
N LYS A 236 -1.20 -27.04 33.98
CA LYS A 236 -2.39 -26.65 34.74
C LYS A 236 -2.01 -26.27 36.16
N TYR A 237 -2.55 -25.15 36.62
CA TYR A 237 -2.33 -24.68 38.00
C TYR A 237 -2.96 -25.66 39.00
N ARG A 238 -2.18 -26.07 40.02
CA ARG A 238 -2.57 -27.05 41.04
C ARG A 238 -2.93 -26.44 42.40
N GLY A 239 -2.95 -25.11 42.50
CA GLY A 239 -3.29 -24.42 43.74
C GLY A 239 -2.08 -23.93 44.57
N ASP A 240 -0.85 -24.41 44.31
CA ASP A 240 0.32 -24.06 45.08
C ASP A 240 1.18 -22.99 44.40
N GLY A 241 1.49 -21.91 45.14
CA GLY A 241 2.37 -20.84 44.72
C GLY A 241 1.83 -19.99 43.57
N ARG A 242 2.72 -19.23 42.95
CA ARG A 242 2.35 -18.34 41.82
C ARG A 242 2.16 -19.15 40.53
N PRO A 243 1.04 -19.01 39.80
CA PRO A 243 0.82 -19.67 38.49
C PRO A 243 1.95 -19.37 37.52
N ARG A 244 2.46 -20.39 36.84
CA ARG A 244 3.45 -20.21 35.78
C ARG A 244 2.84 -19.51 34.58
N VAL A 245 3.49 -18.48 34.08
CA VAL A 245 3.03 -17.71 32.91
C VAL A 245 3.42 -18.35 31.56
N LYS A 246 4.37 -19.30 31.57
CA LYS A 246 4.88 -20.05 30.40
C LYS A 246 5.35 -21.43 30.82
N GLY A 247 5.33 -22.37 29.87
CA GLY A 247 5.83 -23.71 30.06
C GLY A 247 7.34 -23.84 29.81
N ARG A 248 7.79 -25.05 29.46
CA ARG A 248 9.18 -25.35 29.14
C ARG A 248 9.65 -24.55 27.91
N LYS A 249 10.89 -24.03 27.94
CA LYS A 249 11.53 -23.43 26.78
C LYS A 249 11.81 -24.52 25.73
N ARG A 250 11.41 -24.28 24.49
CA ARG A 250 11.68 -25.15 23.34
C ARG A 250 13.02 -24.82 22.70
N LYS A 251 13.54 -25.75 21.88
CA LYS A 251 14.64 -25.44 20.95
C LYS A 251 14.20 -24.31 20.02
N SER A 252 15.14 -23.42 19.69
CA SER A 252 14.86 -22.35 18.73
C SER A 252 14.51 -22.90 17.34
N PRO A 253 13.82 -22.13 16.47
CA PRO A 253 13.57 -22.54 15.10
C PRO A 253 14.83 -23.01 14.36
N GLN A 254 15.96 -22.31 14.50
CA GLN A 254 17.23 -22.67 13.87
C GLN A 254 17.78 -24.00 14.37
N ASP A 255 17.70 -24.28 15.68
CA ASP A 255 18.16 -25.55 16.25
C ASP A 255 17.29 -26.73 15.76
N VAL A 256 15.98 -26.51 15.62
CA VAL A 256 15.05 -27.50 15.07
C VAL A 256 15.33 -27.76 13.60
N VAL A 257 15.70 -26.75 12.83
CA VAL A 257 16.07 -26.89 11.43
C VAL A 257 17.38 -27.65 11.27
N ALA A 258 18.40 -27.29 12.07
CA ALA A 258 19.72 -27.92 12.03
C ALA A 258 19.67 -29.42 12.38
N ALA A 259 18.82 -29.81 13.35
CA ALA A 259 18.68 -31.19 13.82
C ALA A 259 17.68 -32.03 13.02
N GLY A 260 16.96 -31.46 12.06
CA GLY A 260 15.81 -32.13 11.47
C GLY A 260 15.76 -32.17 9.94
N ARG A 261 15.13 -33.22 9.40
CA ARG A 261 14.91 -33.35 7.95
C ARG A 261 13.95 -32.28 7.44
N LEU A 262 14.28 -31.67 6.28
CA LEU A 262 13.44 -30.73 5.56
C LEU A 262 12.53 -31.47 4.58
N ARG A 263 11.28 -31.00 4.43
CA ARG A 263 10.30 -31.56 3.50
C ARG A 263 10.31 -30.74 2.21
N LYS A 264 10.38 -31.37 1.05
CA LYS A 264 10.19 -30.75 -0.26
C LYS A 264 8.73 -30.34 -0.43
N ALA A 265 8.50 -29.16 -1.00
CA ALA A 265 7.17 -28.65 -1.33
C ALA A 265 7.27 -27.64 -2.49
N THR A 266 6.15 -27.50 -3.22
CA THR A 266 6.00 -26.44 -4.22
C THR A 266 5.14 -25.33 -3.63
N VAL A 267 5.58 -24.08 -3.77
CA VAL A 267 4.90 -22.88 -3.24
C VAL A 267 4.67 -21.86 -4.34
N ALA A 268 3.60 -21.08 -4.23
CA ALA A 268 3.49 -19.84 -5.00
C ALA A 268 4.55 -18.87 -4.52
N TRP A 269 5.30 -18.31 -5.47
CA TRP A 269 6.49 -17.51 -5.21
C TRP A 269 6.31 -16.08 -5.76
N TYR A 270 7.33 -15.26 -5.58
CA TYR A 270 7.33 -13.88 -6.10
C TYR A 270 7.06 -13.86 -7.62
N GLY A 271 6.27 -12.89 -8.08
CA GLY A 271 5.92 -12.75 -9.49
C GLY A 271 4.91 -13.78 -10.01
N ALA A 272 4.08 -14.38 -9.11
CA ALA A 272 3.10 -15.40 -9.44
C ALA A 272 3.71 -16.69 -10.06
N THR A 273 5.01 -16.91 -9.86
CA THR A 273 5.69 -18.14 -10.28
C THR A 273 5.47 -19.28 -9.26
N SER A 274 5.72 -20.50 -9.67
CA SER A 274 5.76 -21.68 -8.80
C SER A 274 7.22 -22.05 -8.53
N ARG A 275 7.56 -22.37 -7.28
CA ARG A 275 8.94 -22.72 -6.90
C ARG A 275 9.00 -23.92 -5.97
N ALA A 276 9.94 -24.82 -6.26
CA ALA A 276 10.30 -25.92 -5.38
C ALA A 276 11.17 -25.39 -4.24
N VAL A 277 10.81 -25.71 -3.00
CA VAL A 277 11.51 -25.27 -1.78
C VAL A 277 11.57 -26.43 -0.79
N LYS A 278 12.48 -26.32 0.19
CA LYS A 278 12.50 -27.18 1.35
C LYS A 278 11.94 -26.45 2.57
N LEU A 279 11.03 -27.08 3.27
CA LEU A 279 10.30 -26.50 4.41
C LEU A 279 10.51 -27.29 5.70
N LYS A 280 10.53 -26.59 6.81
CA LYS A 280 10.33 -27.10 8.17
C LYS A 280 9.36 -26.20 8.91
N SER A 281 8.41 -26.78 9.65
CA SER A 281 7.41 -25.98 10.36
C SER A 281 7.02 -26.65 11.67
N ASN A 282 6.81 -25.87 12.70
CA ASN A 282 6.27 -26.32 13.97
C ASN A 282 5.35 -25.26 14.59
N GLU A 283 4.49 -25.73 15.50
CA GLU A 283 3.68 -24.88 16.36
C GLU A 283 4.40 -24.67 17.69
N ALA A 284 4.25 -23.49 18.25
CA ALA A 284 4.81 -23.12 19.54
C ALA A 284 4.13 -21.89 20.12
N TYR A 285 4.52 -21.50 21.32
CA TYR A 285 4.04 -20.29 21.96
C TYR A 285 5.17 -19.27 22.05
N TRP A 286 4.94 -18.10 21.47
CA TRP A 286 5.86 -16.97 21.58
C TRP A 286 5.50 -16.15 22.80
N TYR A 287 6.46 -15.94 23.69
CA TYR A 287 6.27 -15.24 24.97
C TYR A 287 7.02 -13.91 25.00
N LYS A 288 6.37 -12.89 25.52
CA LYS A 288 7.01 -11.64 25.92
C LYS A 288 6.48 -11.22 27.29
N ALA A 289 7.38 -10.79 28.19
CA ALA A 289 7.02 -10.29 29.51
C ALA A 289 6.02 -9.13 29.39
N GLY A 290 4.99 -9.12 30.24
CA GLY A 290 3.92 -8.12 30.23
C GLY A 290 2.89 -8.28 29.11
N GLN A 291 3.16 -9.09 28.06
CA GLN A 291 2.22 -9.31 26.95
C GLN A 291 1.69 -10.75 26.86
N GLY A 292 2.36 -11.71 27.53
CA GLY A 292 1.92 -13.09 27.63
C GLY A 292 2.33 -13.96 26.45
N LEU A 293 1.65 -15.12 26.32
CA LEU A 293 1.88 -16.12 25.30
C LEU A 293 0.99 -15.89 24.06
N VAL A 294 1.55 -16.05 22.87
CA VAL A 294 0.83 -16.06 21.60
C VAL A 294 1.08 -17.39 20.91
N PRO A 295 0.03 -18.18 20.57
CA PRO A 295 0.19 -19.36 19.74
C PRO A 295 0.60 -18.93 18.35
N ILE A 296 1.62 -19.56 17.80
CA ILE A 296 2.11 -19.30 16.45
C ILE A 296 2.44 -20.63 15.76
N ARG A 297 2.39 -20.60 14.43
CA ARG A 297 3.11 -21.56 13.60
C ARG A 297 4.25 -20.82 12.91
N TRP A 298 5.46 -21.32 13.04
CA TRP A 298 6.61 -20.82 12.30
C TRP A 298 6.97 -21.77 11.16
N VAL A 299 7.57 -21.24 10.12
CA VAL A 299 8.00 -21.97 8.92
C VAL A 299 9.38 -21.49 8.54
N PHE A 300 10.30 -22.42 8.36
CA PHE A 300 11.58 -22.24 7.69
C PHE A 300 11.44 -22.56 6.22
N VAL A 301 12.08 -21.76 5.36
CA VAL A 301 12.09 -21.92 3.90
C VAL A 301 13.51 -21.86 3.40
N ARG A 302 13.89 -22.88 2.64
CA ARG A 302 15.14 -22.92 1.86
C ARG A 302 14.79 -23.01 0.38
N ASP A 303 15.29 -22.08 -0.40
CA ASP A 303 15.22 -22.08 -1.85
C ASP A 303 16.29 -23.03 -2.42
N ASP A 304 15.88 -24.11 -3.07
CA ASP A 304 16.81 -25.09 -3.63
C ASP A 304 17.65 -24.55 -4.80
N THR A 305 17.23 -23.43 -5.41
CA THR A 305 18.00 -22.79 -6.49
C THR A 305 19.14 -21.89 -5.99
N GLY A 306 19.20 -21.62 -4.68
CA GLY A 306 20.20 -20.75 -4.06
C GLY A 306 20.09 -19.26 -4.41
N THR A 307 19.05 -18.84 -5.14
CA THR A 307 18.85 -17.44 -5.51
C THR A 307 18.41 -16.57 -4.35
N ARG A 308 17.89 -17.19 -3.29
CA ARG A 308 17.50 -16.50 -2.07
C ARG A 308 18.06 -17.22 -0.83
N ARG A 309 18.39 -16.41 0.19
CA ARG A 309 18.85 -16.92 1.50
C ARG A 309 17.72 -17.63 2.23
N ASP A 310 18.08 -18.47 3.18
CA ASP A 310 17.18 -19.11 4.14
C ASP A 310 16.36 -18.06 4.90
N GLU A 311 15.05 -18.28 5.01
CA GLU A 311 14.14 -17.36 5.68
C GLU A 311 13.22 -18.09 6.66
N TYR A 312 12.79 -17.35 7.69
CA TYR A 312 11.81 -17.79 8.66
C TYR A 312 10.57 -16.90 8.58
N TYR A 313 9.40 -17.52 8.64
CA TYR A 313 8.11 -16.84 8.70
C TYR A 313 7.29 -17.36 9.87
N TYR A 314 6.29 -16.59 10.30
CA TYR A 314 5.32 -17.06 11.27
C TYR A 314 3.92 -16.55 10.95
N THR A 315 2.94 -17.21 11.55
CA THR A 315 1.54 -16.78 11.55
C THR A 315 0.94 -16.91 12.96
N THR A 316 -0.04 -16.06 13.25
CA THR A 316 -0.85 -16.12 14.47
C THR A 316 -2.06 -17.08 14.35
N ASP A 317 -2.28 -17.68 13.19
CA ASP A 317 -3.21 -18.80 13.02
C ASP A 317 -2.42 -20.12 12.81
N PRO A 318 -2.24 -20.94 13.85
CA PRO A 318 -1.49 -22.20 13.74
C PRO A 318 -2.10 -23.23 12.78
N ARG A 319 -3.36 -23.08 12.37
CA ARG A 319 -4.03 -23.98 11.43
C ARG A 319 -3.58 -23.79 9.98
N LEU A 320 -3.01 -22.64 9.63
CA LEU A 320 -2.51 -22.40 8.29
C LEU A 320 -1.39 -23.36 7.93
N ALA A 321 -1.50 -24.02 6.78
CA ALA A 321 -0.47 -24.90 6.26
C ALA A 321 0.83 -24.14 5.94
N ALA A 322 2.00 -24.76 6.14
CA ALA A 322 3.30 -24.15 5.89
C ALA A 322 3.44 -23.57 4.47
N VAL A 323 2.98 -24.30 3.45
CA VAL A 323 2.96 -23.85 2.05
C VAL A 323 2.14 -22.56 1.91
N ARG A 324 0.97 -22.48 2.57
CA ARG A 324 0.10 -21.30 2.51
C ARG A 324 0.74 -20.09 3.19
N ILE A 325 1.46 -20.27 4.30
CA ILE A 325 2.17 -19.19 5.00
C ILE A 325 3.22 -18.57 4.08
N VAL A 326 4.02 -19.39 3.38
CA VAL A 326 5.02 -18.91 2.43
C VAL A 326 4.37 -18.18 1.27
N SER A 327 3.34 -18.78 0.66
CA SER A 327 2.61 -18.16 -0.47
C SER A 327 1.92 -16.84 -0.08
N LEU A 328 1.44 -16.71 1.16
CA LEU A 328 0.89 -15.45 1.66
C LEU A 328 2.00 -14.40 1.84
N PHE A 329 3.14 -14.77 2.43
CA PHE A 329 4.23 -13.84 2.65
C PHE A 329 4.76 -13.25 1.33
N THR A 330 4.86 -14.07 0.28
CA THR A 330 5.31 -13.59 -1.04
C THR A 330 4.33 -12.59 -1.68
N GLN A 331 3.03 -12.64 -1.32
CA GLN A 331 2.02 -11.66 -1.76
C GLN A 331 2.18 -10.28 -1.11
N ARG A 332 3.11 -10.10 -0.17
CA ARG A 332 3.46 -8.77 0.36
C ARG A 332 4.22 -7.91 -0.65
N TRP A 333 5.09 -8.54 -1.46
CA TRP A 333 6.00 -7.84 -2.39
C TRP A 333 5.35 -6.75 -3.27
N PRO A 334 4.14 -6.91 -3.81
CA PRO A 334 3.51 -5.89 -4.66
C PRO A 334 3.43 -4.50 -4.02
N ILE A 335 3.46 -4.35 -2.69
CA ILE A 335 3.44 -3.01 -2.05
C ILE A 335 4.73 -2.23 -2.33
N GLU A 336 5.87 -2.91 -2.45
CA GLU A 336 7.16 -2.29 -2.78
C GLU A 336 7.13 -1.74 -4.22
N THR A 337 6.56 -2.51 -5.16
CA THR A 337 6.30 -2.05 -6.54
C THR A 337 5.35 -0.84 -6.52
N THR A 338 4.26 -0.89 -5.73
CA THR A 338 3.35 0.25 -5.59
C THR A 338 4.07 1.51 -5.16
N PHE A 339 4.97 1.43 -4.17
CA PHE A 339 5.75 2.59 -3.72
C PHE A 339 6.69 3.13 -4.80
N GLN A 340 7.29 2.26 -5.60
CA GLN A 340 8.10 2.65 -6.74
C GLN A 340 7.27 3.40 -7.78
N GLU A 341 6.15 2.83 -8.20
CA GLU A 341 5.25 3.40 -9.22
C GLU A 341 4.66 4.75 -8.79
N VAL A 342 4.30 4.89 -7.51
CA VAL A 342 3.79 6.16 -6.95
C VAL A 342 4.88 7.25 -6.99
N ARG A 343 6.14 6.91 -6.74
CA ARG A 343 7.26 7.86 -6.87
C ARG A 343 7.50 8.24 -8.34
N GLU A 344 7.56 7.28 -9.22
CA GLU A 344 7.89 7.46 -10.62
C GLU A 344 6.76 8.19 -11.37
N HIS A 345 5.52 7.73 -11.22
CA HIS A 345 4.41 8.18 -12.06
C HIS A 345 3.46 9.17 -11.41
N LEU A 346 3.41 9.26 -10.08
CA LEU A 346 2.48 10.14 -9.36
C LEU A 346 3.16 11.25 -8.56
N GLY A 347 4.49 11.35 -8.67
CA GLY A 347 5.26 12.44 -8.09
C GLY A 347 5.21 12.54 -6.57
N PHE A 348 5.23 11.41 -5.87
CA PHE A 348 5.13 11.29 -4.42
C PHE A 348 6.15 12.13 -3.64
N GLU A 349 7.35 12.34 -4.20
CA GLU A 349 8.43 13.15 -3.61
C GLU A 349 8.52 14.57 -4.22
N THR A 350 7.62 14.94 -5.13
CA THR A 350 7.70 16.21 -5.87
C THR A 350 6.80 17.31 -5.32
N THR A 351 5.98 17.01 -4.33
CA THR A 351 5.08 17.95 -3.68
C THR A 351 5.83 19.05 -2.91
N ARG A 352 5.22 20.24 -2.79
CA ARG A 352 5.80 21.41 -2.10
C ARG A 352 5.03 21.80 -0.85
N GLN A 353 4.26 20.88 -0.30
CA GLN A 353 3.46 21.10 0.90
C GLN A 353 4.35 21.20 2.13
N HIS A 354 4.07 22.18 3.03
CA HIS A 354 4.87 22.41 4.24
C HIS A 354 4.04 22.57 5.52
N VAL A 355 2.76 23.00 5.43
CA VAL A 355 1.89 23.11 6.60
C VAL A 355 1.25 21.76 6.95
N ALA A 356 0.91 21.57 8.22
CA ALA A 356 0.42 20.29 8.77
C ALA A 356 -0.68 19.64 7.93
N ASN A 357 -1.81 20.33 7.73
CA ASN A 357 -2.93 19.76 6.99
C ASN A 357 -2.54 19.37 5.55
N SER A 358 -1.75 20.21 4.87
CA SER A 358 -1.34 19.93 3.49
C SER A 358 -0.44 18.70 3.42
N VAL A 359 0.53 18.56 4.32
CA VAL A 359 1.40 17.39 4.41
C VAL A 359 0.58 16.13 4.68
N LEU A 360 -0.27 16.18 5.73
CA LEU A 360 -1.09 15.04 6.14
C LEU A 360 -2.10 14.57 5.09
N ARG A 361 -2.45 15.42 4.11
CA ARG A 361 -3.45 15.12 3.08
C ARG A 361 -2.86 14.76 1.74
N THR A 362 -1.78 15.43 1.31
CA THR A 362 -1.28 15.29 -0.06
C THR A 362 -0.67 13.92 -0.33
N ALA A 363 0.20 13.41 0.54
CA ALA A 363 0.81 12.10 0.35
C ALA A 363 -0.23 10.96 0.38
N PRO A 364 -1.18 10.92 1.33
CA PRO A 364 -2.30 9.96 1.28
C PRO A 364 -3.12 10.04 -0.01
N CYS A 365 -3.41 11.25 -0.51
CA CYS A 365 -4.13 11.41 -1.77
C CYS A 365 -3.36 10.85 -2.97
N LEU A 366 -2.03 10.97 -3.01
CA LEU A 366 -1.21 10.39 -4.08
C LEU A 366 -1.15 8.86 -4.00
N LEU A 367 -1.07 8.30 -2.80
CA LEU A 367 -1.19 6.84 -2.59
C LEU A 367 -2.58 6.34 -3.02
N GLY A 368 -3.64 7.06 -2.63
CA GLY A 368 -5.01 6.75 -3.06
C GLY A 368 -5.22 6.92 -4.58
N LEU A 369 -4.51 7.85 -5.21
CA LEU A 369 -4.57 8.08 -6.66
C LEU A 369 -4.04 6.86 -7.44
N PHE A 370 -3.01 6.17 -6.94
CA PHE A 370 -2.56 4.89 -7.50
C PHE A 370 -3.72 3.88 -7.54
N THR A 371 -4.44 3.74 -6.43
CA THR A 371 -5.59 2.83 -6.34
C THR A 371 -6.72 3.26 -7.29
N ILE A 372 -7.05 4.56 -7.35
CA ILE A 372 -8.07 5.10 -8.26
C ILE A 372 -7.74 4.79 -9.73
N VAL A 373 -6.49 5.07 -10.15
CA VAL A 373 -6.03 4.78 -11.52
C VAL A 373 -6.12 3.28 -11.81
N SER A 374 -5.68 2.45 -10.89
CA SER A 374 -5.74 0.98 -11.03
C SER A 374 -7.18 0.46 -11.19
N LEU A 375 -8.12 0.99 -10.40
CA LEU A 375 -9.54 0.60 -10.47
C LEU A 375 -10.23 1.10 -11.75
N ILE A 376 -9.95 2.33 -12.20
CA ILE A 376 -10.47 2.85 -13.45
C ILE A 376 -9.95 2.00 -14.62
N PHE A 377 -8.65 1.69 -14.62
CA PHE A 377 -8.05 0.83 -15.63
C PHE A 377 -8.67 -0.58 -15.63
N ALA A 378 -8.85 -1.19 -14.46
CA ALA A 378 -9.49 -2.50 -14.34
C ALA A 378 -10.92 -2.50 -14.90
N LYS A 379 -11.72 -1.47 -14.59
CA LYS A 379 -13.08 -1.33 -15.17
C LYS A 379 -13.05 -1.07 -16.68
N HIS A 380 -12.05 -0.35 -17.17
CA HIS A 380 -11.88 -0.09 -18.60
C HIS A 380 -11.52 -1.38 -19.36
N THR A 381 -10.61 -2.19 -18.85
CA THR A 381 -10.15 -3.42 -19.51
C THR A 381 -11.21 -4.53 -19.56
N GLN A 382 -12.25 -4.47 -18.73
CA GLN A 382 -13.41 -5.35 -18.85
C GLN A 382 -14.27 -5.06 -20.09
N ARG A 383 -14.13 -3.86 -20.68
CA ARG A 383 -14.96 -3.39 -21.81
C ARG A 383 -14.17 -3.15 -23.09
N SER A 384 -12.86 -3.10 -23.00
CA SER A 384 -11.98 -2.70 -24.10
C SER A 384 -10.67 -3.47 -24.06
N THR A 385 -10.05 -3.68 -25.21
CA THR A 385 -8.72 -4.26 -25.31
C THR A 385 -7.67 -3.35 -24.67
N VAL A 386 -6.69 -3.96 -24.01
CA VAL A 386 -5.55 -3.24 -23.43
C VAL A 386 -4.62 -2.79 -24.53
N HIS A 387 -4.36 -1.48 -24.58
CA HIS A 387 -3.27 -0.95 -25.42
C HIS A 387 -2.00 -0.85 -24.59
N PHE A 388 -0.98 -1.59 -24.99
CA PHE A 388 0.34 -1.51 -24.38
C PHE A 388 1.10 -0.28 -24.87
N CYS A 389 1.84 0.36 -23.97
CA CYS A 389 2.84 1.34 -24.34
C CYS A 389 4.02 0.61 -24.98
N HIS A 390 4.05 0.53 -26.31
CA HIS A 390 5.14 -0.08 -27.06
C HIS A 390 6.43 0.70 -26.88
N ARG A 391 7.52 -0.02 -26.61
CA ARG A 391 8.88 0.52 -26.63
C ARG A 391 9.71 -0.30 -27.63
N PRO A 392 10.56 0.32 -28.43
CA PRO A 392 11.42 -0.43 -29.36
C PRO A 392 12.24 -1.50 -28.62
N GLY A 393 12.21 -2.73 -29.12
CA GLY A 393 12.98 -3.85 -28.57
C GLY A 393 12.44 -4.46 -27.27
N TYR A 394 11.23 -4.07 -26.82
CA TYR A 394 10.61 -4.65 -25.62
C TYR A 394 9.14 -4.95 -25.84
N GLU A 395 8.79 -6.22 -25.86
CA GLU A 395 7.39 -6.68 -25.89
C GLU A 395 6.90 -6.99 -24.49
N LYS A 396 5.81 -6.33 -24.10
CA LYS A 396 5.13 -6.59 -22.82
C LYS A 396 4.12 -7.69 -23.00
N THR A 397 4.16 -8.65 -22.08
CA THR A 397 3.14 -9.70 -21.95
C THR A 397 2.01 -9.31 -21.00
N GLU A 398 2.27 -8.40 -20.08
CA GLU A 398 1.31 -7.95 -19.06
C GLU A 398 1.36 -6.44 -18.89
N PRO A 399 0.19 -5.80 -18.60
CA PRO A 399 0.14 -4.38 -18.30
C PRO A 399 0.84 -4.06 -16.98
N THR A 400 1.54 -2.94 -16.97
CA THR A 400 2.15 -2.33 -15.79
C THR A 400 1.36 -1.08 -15.36
N PHE A 401 1.73 -0.45 -14.25
CA PHE A 401 1.10 0.80 -13.85
C PHE A 401 1.33 1.92 -14.87
N SER A 402 2.44 1.89 -15.60
CA SER A 402 2.67 2.85 -16.70
C SER A 402 1.63 2.73 -17.83
N ASP A 403 1.15 1.52 -18.12
CA ASP A 403 0.06 1.31 -19.09
C ASP A 403 -1.28 1.74 -18.51
N ALA A 404 -1.53 1.45 -17.24
CA ALA A 404 -2.75 1.87 -16.56
C ALA A 404 -2.88 3.40 -16.51
N ILE A 405 -1.84 4.11 -16.10
CA ILE A 405 -1.88 5.58 -16.04
C ILE A 405 -1.95 6.21 -17.44
N SER A 406 -1.29 5.63 -18.45
CA SER A 406 -1.38 6.10 -19.84
C SER A 406 -2.79 5.95 -20.38
N THR A 407 -3.43 4.81 -20.13
CA THR A 407 -4.82 4.59 -20.54
C THR A 407 -5.78 5.56 -19.85
N VAL A 408 -5.65 5.76 -18.54
CA VAL A 408 -6.50 6.68 -17.79
C VAL A 408 -6.24 8.13 -18.20
N ARG A 409 -5.00 8.53 -18.50
CA ARG A 409 -4.68 9.83 -19.10
C ARG A 409 -5.38 10.02 -20.45
N ARG A 410 -5.33 9.00 -21.32
CA ARG A 410 -5.99 9.04 -22.62
C ARG A 410 -7.50 9.25 -22.47
N LEU A 411 -8.13 8.57 -21.52
CA LEU A 411 -9.57 8.77 -21.21
C LEU A 411 -9.84 10.21 -20.75
N PHE A 412 -9.07 10.74 -19.82
CA PHE A 412 -9.25 12.12 -19.35
C PHE A 412 -8.96 13.17 -20.44
N TRP A 413 -7.94 12.95 -21.27
CA TRP A 413 -7.71 13.84 -22.42
C TRP A 413 -8.88 13.79 -23.40
N SER A 414 -9.28 12.60 -23.84
CA SER A 414 -10.31 12.44 -24.89
C SER A 414 -11.72 12.82 -24.41
N GLU A 415 -12.11 12.45 -23.18
CA GLU A 415 -13.49 12.58 -22.70
C GLU A 415 -13.72 13.75 -21.74
N THR A 416 -12.65 14.33 -21.17
CA THR A 416 -12.76 15.47 -20.25
C THR A 416 -12.24 16.76 -20.86
N VAL A 417 -10.97 16.78 -21.29
CA VAL A 417 -10.31 18.02 -21.72
C VAL A 417 -10.70 18.40 -23.13
N LEU A 418 -10.54 17.49 -24.08
CA LEU A 418 -10.78 17.77 -25.51
C LEU A 418 -12.26 17.81 -25.90
N GLN A 419 -13.18 17.37 -25.03
CA GLN A 419 -14.62 17.54 -25.20
C GLN A 419 -15.13 18.94 -24.82
N GLN A 420 -14.29 19.79 -24.24
CA GLN A 420 -14.71 21.15 -23.92
C GLN A 420 -15.00 21.94 -25.21
N PRO A 421 -16.03 22.82 -25.22
CA PRO A 421 -16.44 23.56 -26.43
C PRO A 421 -15.29 24.27 -27.14
N TYR A 422 -14.31 24.73 -26.37
CA TYR A 422 -13.11 25.42 -26.85
C TYR A 422 -12.21 24.52 -27.74
N PHE A 423 -12.08 23.22 -27.39
CA PHE A 423 -11.23 22.29 -28.14
C PHE A 423 -12.02 21.40 -29.10
N HIS A 424 -13.26 21.06 -28.76
CA HIS A 424 -14.06 20.04 -29.40
C HIS A 424 -14.20 20.24 -30.91
N LYS A 425 -14.58 21.44 -31.36
CA LYS A 425 -14.77 21.74 -32.79
C LYS A 425 -13.48 21.56 -33.59
N THR A 426 -12.36 22.03 -33.09
CA THR A 426 -11.08 21.96 -33.79
C THR A 426 -10.50 20.54 -33.76
N PHE A 427 -10.52 19.89 -32.59
CA PHE A 427 -9.96 18.55 -32.43
C PHE A 427 -10.72 17.50 -33.27
N ASN A 428 -12.04 17.57 -33.34
CA ASN A 428 -12.83 16.62 -34.11
C ASN A 428 -12.72 16.81 -35.64
N LYS A 429 -12.26 17.96 -36.13
CA LYS A 429 -11.94 18.19 -37.55
C LYS A 429 -10.63 17.52 -37.98
N LEU A 430 -9.77 17.15 -37.04
CA LEU A 430 -8.49 16.47 -37.36
C LEU A 430 -8.76 15.04 -37.89
N PRO A 431 -7.94 14.55 -38.82
CA PRO A 431 -8.02 13.16 -39.27
C PRO A 431 -7.90 12.19 -38.09
N PRO A 432 -8.60 11.05 -38.07
CA PRO A 432 -8.58 10.10 -36.97
C PRO A 432 -7.18 9.64 -36.58
N LYS A 433 -6.30 9.40 -37.56
CA LYS A 433 -4.89 9.01 -37.33
C LYS A 433 -4.13 10.08 -36.54
N LEU A 434 -4.28 11.36 -36.92
CA LEU A 434 -3.61 12.48 -36.25
C LEU A 434 -4.15 12.67 -34.81
N ARG A 435 -5.47 12.56 -34.62
CA ARG A 435 -6.09 12.61 -33.28
C ARG A 435 -5.50 11.53 -32.36
N ASN A 436 -5.40 10.30 -32.85
CA ASN A 436 -4.83 9.19 -32.10
C ASN A 436 -3.37 9.43 -31.75
N THR A 437 -2.57 9.89 -32.71
CA THR A 437 -1.15 10.23 -32.49
C THR A 437 -1.00 11.31 -31.40
N ILE A 438 -1.81 12.37 -31.46
CA ILE A 438 -1.80 13.42 -30.43
C ILE A 438 -2.15 12.84 -29.04
N LEU A 439 -3.21 12.03 -28.97
CA LEU A 439 -3.61 11.38 -27.71
C LEU A 439 -2.53 10.45 -27.18
N ASP A 440 -1.82 9.73 -28.04
CA ASP A 440 -0.72 8.86 -27.64
C ASP A 440 0.42 9.66 -26.99
N TYR A 441 0.84 10.77 -27.61
CA TYR A 441 1.87 11.65 -27.02
C TYR A 441 1.42 12.30 -25.70
N LEU A 442 0.19 12.76 -25.61
CA LEU A 442 -0.36 13.37 -24.39
C LEU A 442 -0.46 12.35 -23.23
N SER A 443 -0.70 11.09 -23.55
CA SER A 443 -1.02 10.04 -22.57
C SER A 443 0.19 9.30 -22.04
N GLN A 444 1.35 9.35 -22.72
CA GLN A 444 2.55 8.60 -22.32
C GLN A 444 2.84 8.75 -20.83
N ALA A 445 3.15 7.62 -20.20
CA ALA A 445 3.76 7.62 -18.88
C ALA A 445 5.12 8.32 -18.99
N ALA A 446 5.38 9.25 -18.08
CA ALA A 446 6.65 10.00 -18.10
C ALA A 446 7.81 9.08 -17.76
#